data_b73d03c8e06859d18f77434e374026b2
#
_entry.id   b73d03c8e06859d18f77434e374026b2
#
_cell.length_a   1.000
_cell.length_b   1.000
_cell.length_c   1.000
_cell.angle_alpha   90.00
_cell.angle_beta   90.00
_cell.angle_gamma   90.00
#
_symmetry.space_group_name_H-M   'P 1'
#
loop_
_entity.id
_entity.type
_entity.pdbx_description
1 polymer ?
#
loop_
_entity_poly.entity_id
_entity_poly.type
_entity_poly.pdbx_seq_one_letter_code
_entity_poly.pdbx_strand_id
1 'polypeptide(L)'
;MIKLQSVTKTYETAAGAFPAVRGVDLEVARGEFLAVVGRSGSGKSTLLNLLGGIDSASGGKVEVAGADIGRMRPDALAAWRGRTIGFVFQFFQLLPGLTAAENVMLPMDFLGAVPARDRRGRAIGLLEKVGVAREGDRLPASLSGGQQQRVAIARALANDPAILLADEPTGNLDSATAGEVLGLLRGLADAGKTVVVATHERDIRGIADRVVELADGTVASDSRRPAVPLEGSAG
;
A
#
# COMPACT_ATOMS: atom_id res chain seq x y z
N MET A 1 -1.63 -13.30 -6.75
CA MET A 1 -1.88 -12.69 -5.41
C MET A 1 -3.07 -11.78 -5.43
N ILE A 2 -3.21 -10.93 -6.45
CA ILE A 2 -4.35 -10.06 -6.71
C ILE A 2 -4.88 -10.38 -8.10
N LYS A 3 -6.21 -10.40 -8.28
CA LYS A 3 -6.86 -10.60 -9.57
C LYS A 3 -8.12 -9.74 -9.68
N LEU A 4 -8.13 -8.87 -10.67
CA LEU A 4 -9.26 -8.06 -11.07
C LEU A 4 -9.81 -8.57 -12.40
N GLN A 5 -11.15 -8.69 -12.51
CA GLN A 5 -11.82 -9.12 -13.71
C GLN A 5 -12.92 -8.11 -14.05
N SER A 6 -12.72 -7.35 -15.12
CA SER A 6 -13.63 -6.33 -15.66
C SER A 6 -14.16 -5.39 -14.57
N VAL A 7 -13.27 -4.94 -13.64
CA VAL A 7 -13.65 -4.17 -12.46
C VAL A 7 -14.04 -2.77 -12.87
N THR A 8 -15.21 -2.33 -12.39
CA THR A 8 -15.71 -0.97 -12.57
C THR A 8 -15.99 -0.31 -11.23
N LYS A 9 -15.82 1.02 -11.18
CA LYS A 9 -16.26 1.85 -10.07
C LYS A 9 -16.82 3.16 -10.58
N THR A 10 -18.07 3.41 -10.23
CA THR A 10 -18.77 4.67 -10.52
C THR A 10 -19.20 5.30 -9.22
N TYR A 11 -18.93 6.59 -9.06
CA TYR A 11 -19.41 7.40 -7.94
C TYR A 11 -20.59 8.24 -8.40
N GLU A 12 -21.67 8.23 -7.63
CA GLU A 12 -22.78 9.16 -7.80
C GLU A 12 -22.39 10.51 -7.18
N THR A 13 -22.44 11.57 -7.96
CA THR A 13 -22.13 12.93 -7.52
C THR A 13 -23.29 13.87 -7.84
N ALA A 14 -23.29 15.05 -7.24
CA ALA A 14 -24.29 16.09 -7.57
C ALA A 14 -24.26 16.51 -9.05
N ALA A 15 -23.12 16.32 -9.73
CA ALA A 15 -22.95 16.61 -11.16
C ALA A 15 -23.26 15.40 -12.06
N GLY A 16 -23.70 14.27 -11.49
CA GLY A 16 -23.98 13.02 -12.21
C GLY A 16 -23.00 11.89 -11.89
N ALA A 17 -23.15 10.76 -12.57
CA ALA A 17 -22.33 9.59 -12.39
C ALA A 17 -20.89 9.82 -12.92
N PHE A 18 -19.89 9.57 -12.05
CA PHE A 18 -18.46 9.68 -12.39
C PHE A 18 -17.82 8.29 -12.39
N PRO A 19 -17.50 7.71 -13.56
CA PRO A 19 -16.85 6.41 -13.67
C PRO A 19 -15.34 6.55 -13.42
N ALA A 20 -14.89 6.24 -12.22
CA ALA A 20 -13.49 6.34 -11.80
C ALA A 20 -12.63 5.15 -12.23
N VAL A 21 -13.22 3.94 -12.38
CA VAL A 21 -12.58 2.74 -12.92
C VAL A 21 -13.52 2.10 -13.92
N ARG A 22 -12.99 1.74 -15.11
CA ARG A 22 -13.79 1.36 -16.28
C ARG A 22 -13.32 0.03 -16.87
N GLY A 23 -13.72 -1.09 -16.26
CA GLY A 23 -13.46 -2.42 -16.80
C GLY A 23 -11.99 -2.82 -16.70
N VAL A 24 -11.35 -2.60 -15.54
CA VAL A 24 -9.94 -2.94 -15.34
C VAL A 24 -9.78 -4.44 -15.12
N ASP A 25 -8.93 -5.05 -15.94
CA ASP A 25 -8.37 -6.38 -15.77
C ASP A 25 -6.91 -6.25 -15.31
N LEU A 26 -6.55 -6.89 -14.19
CA LEU A 26 -5.20 -6.82 -13.64
C LEU A 26 -4.91 -8.06 -12.81
N GLU A 27 -3.76 -8.68 -13.02
CA GLU A 27 -3.23 -9.74 -12.16
C GLU A 27 -1.89 -9.29 -11.57
N VAL A 28 -1.72 -9.46 -10.25
CA VAL A 28 -0.44 -9.18 -9.56
C VAL A 28 0.04 -10.47 -8.91
N ALA A 29 1.29 -10.83 -9.18
CA ALA A 29 1.92 -12.02 -8.62
C ALA A 29 2.27 -11.82 -7.13
N ARG A 30 2.51 -12.92 -6.42
CA ARG A 30 3.02 -12.86 -5.05
C ARG A 30 4.48 -12.35 -5.07
N GLY A 31 4.81 -11.43 -4.19
CA GLY A 31 6.15 -10.85 -4.09
C GLY A 31 6.46 -9.82 -5.19
N GLU A 32 5.50 -9.48 -6.05
CA GLU A 32 5.68 -8.49 -7.11
C GLU A 32 5.62 -7.07 -6.53
N PHE A 33 6.53 -6.21 -6.96
CA PHE A 33 6.45 -4.77 -6.75
C PHE A 33 5.82 -4.12 -8.00
N LEU A 34 4.53 -3.83 -7.91
CA LEU A 34 3.77 -3.17 -8.96
C LEU A 34 3.70 -1.66 -8.71
N ALA A 35 4.06 -0.86 -9.71
CA ALA A 35 3.74 0.57 -9.75
C ALA A 35 2.51 0.82 -10.62
N VAL A 36 1.52 1.50 -10.06
CA VAL A 36 0.36 2.03 -10.78
C VAL A 36 0.58 3.52 -10.98
N VAL A 37 0.86 3.93 -12.21
CA VAL A 37 1.16 5.33 -12.55
C VAL A 37 0.02 5.96 -13.35
N GLY A 38 -0.01 7.29 -13.40
CA GLY A 38 -1.00 8.04 -14.17
C GLY A 38 -1.20 9.45 -13.62
N ARG A 39 -1.87 10.30 -14.38
CA ARG A 39 -2.19 11.68 -13.97
C ARG A 39 -3.13 11.70 -12.76
N SER A 40 -3.22 12.84 -12.07
CA SER A 40 -4.24 13.06 -11.06
C SER A 40 -5.63 12.80 -11.66
N GLY A 41 -6.51 12.12 -10.90
CA GLY A 41 -7.85 11.75 -11.38
C GLY A 41 -7.92 10.53 -12.31
N SER A 42 -6.82 9.86 -12.65
CA SER A 42 -6.84 8.67 -13.52
C SER A 42 -7.44 7.39 -12.88
N GLY A 43 -7.79 7.41 -11.59
CA GLY A 43 -8.39 6.26 -10.88
C GLY A 43 -7.44 5.47 -9.98
N LYS A 44 -6.18 5.88 -9.80
CA LYS A 44 -5.15 5.15 -9.01
C LYS A 44 -5.59 4.89 -7.57
N SER A 45 -5.91 5.95 -6.82
CA SER A 45 -6.37 5.83 -5.42
C SER A 45 -7.65 5.02 -5.30
N THR A 46 -8.59 5.19 -6.25
CA THR A 46 -9.80 4.37 -6.33
C THR A 46 -9.43 2.90 -6.49
N LEU A 47 -8.52 2.56 -7.41
CA LEU A 47 -8.06 1.19 -7.61
C LEU A 47 -7.45 0.62 -6.33
N LEU A 48 -6.56 1.36 -5.64
CA LEU A 48 -5.99 0.91 -4.38
C LEU A 48 -7.06 0.70 -3.29
N ASN A 49 -8.04 1.59 -3.20
CA ASN A 49 -9.15 1.45 -2.25
C ASN A 49 -9.99 0.20 -2.52
N LEU A 50 -10.20 -0.14 -3.79
CA LEU A 50 -10.88 -1.40 -4.18
C LEU A 50 -10.05 -2.62 -3.78
N LEU A 51 -8.73 -2.61 -4.03
CA LEU A 51 -7.81 -3.70 -3.65
C LEU A 51 -7.74 -3.88 -2.13
N GLY A 52 -7.79 -2.79 -1.38
CA GLY A 52 -7.76 -2.79 0.09
C GLY A 52 -9.11 -3.10 0.74
N GLY A 53 -10.20 -3.21 -0.03
CA GLY A 53 -11.54 -3.36 0.52
C GLY A 53 -11.98 -2.16 1.38
N ILE A 54 -11.42 -0.97 1.10
CA ILE A 54 -11.85 0.30 1.70
C ILE A 54 -13.11 0.77 0.99
N ASP A 55 -13.16 0.55 -0.32
CA ASP A 55 -14.33 0.81 -1.15
C ASP A 55 -14.76 -0.47 -1.89
N SER A 56 -15.98 -0.50 -2.41
CA SER A 56 -16.56 -1.62 -3.13
C SER A 56 -16.67 -1.32 -4.63
N ALA A 57 -16.36 -2.31 -5.47
CA ALA A 57 -16.56 -2.20 -6.91
C ALA A 57 -18.05 -2.05 -7.25
N SER A 58 -18.36 -1.26 -8.29
CA SER A 58 -19.71 -1.17 -8.86
C SER A 58 -20.03 -2.38 -9.75
N GLY A 59 -19.00 -3.05 -10.29
CA GLY A 59 -19.14 -4.26 -11.11
C GLY A 59 -17.80 -4.97 -11.28
N GLY A 60 -17.85 -6.18 -11.86
CA GLY A 60 -16.68 -7.03 -11.99
C GLY A 60 -16.37 -7.84 -10.73
N LYS A 61 -15.18 -8.44 -10.68
CA LYS A 61 -14.73 -9.27 -9.55
C LYS A 61 -13.39 -8.80 -9.02
N VAL A 62 -13.27 -8.67 -7.70
CA VAL A 62 -12.03 -8.31 -6.99
C VAL A 62 -11.64 -9.48 -6.10
N GLU A 63 -10.59 -10.21 -6.48
CA GLU A 63 -10.03 -11.31 -5.71
C GLU A 63 -8.63 -10.94 -5.20
N VAL A 64 -8.44 -10.99 -3.88
CA VAL A 64 -7.19 -10.61 -3.22
C VAL A 64 -6.82 -11.67 -2.20
N ALA A 65 -5.59 -12.17 -2.27
CA ALA A 65 -5.09 -13.26 -1.42
C ALA A 65 -6.00 -14.51 -1.43
N GLY A 66 -6.58 -14.83 -2.60
CA GLY A 66 -7.48 -15.97 -2.78
C GLY A 66 -8.91 -15.75 -2.29
N ALA A 67 -9.25 -14.55 -1.85
CA ALA A 67 -10.58 -14.22 -1.35
C ALA A 67 -11.31 -13.24 -2.29
N ASP A 68 -12.56 -13.54 -2.65
CA ASP A 68 -13.45 -12.62 -3.35
C ASP A 68 -14.00 -11.60 -2.35
N ILE A 69 -13.32 -10.44 -2.27
CA ILE A 69 -13.61 -9.43 -1.25
C ILE A 69 -14.92 -8.69 -1.51
N GLY A 70 -15.39 -8.65 -2.76
CA GLY A 70 -16.67 -8.03 -3.12
C GLY A 70 -17.90 -8.77 -2.55
N ARG A 71 -17.74 -10.04 -2.11
CA ARG A 71 -18.79 -10.86 -1.52
C ARG A 71 -18.74 -10.97 -0.01
N MET A 72 -17.75 -10.34 0.62
CA MET A 72 -17.60 -10.40 2.07
C MET A 72 -18.60 -9.49 2.77
N ARG A 73 -19.13 -9.95 3.91
CA ARG A 73 -19.88 -9.09 4.84
C ARG A 73 -18.93 -8.04 5.45
N PRO A 74 -19.41 -6.84 5.81
CA PRO A 74 -18.56 -5.75 6.32
C PRO A 74 -17.62 -6.15 7.44
N ASP A 75 -18.09 -6.89 8.45
CA ASP A 75 -17.25 -7.33 9.58
C ASP A 75 -16.15 -8.32 9.13
N ALA A 76 -16.49 -9.26 8.24
CA ALA A 76 -15.53 -10.21 7.70
C ALA A 76 -14.48 -9.50 6.82
N LEU A 77 -14.90 -8.51 6.03
CA LEU A 77 -14.02 -7.68 5.21
C LEU A 77 -13.06 -6.86 6.07
N ALA A 78 -13.56 -6.26 7.16
CA ALA A 78 -12.71 -5.50 8.10
C ALA A 78 -11.65 -6.40 8.76
N ALA A 79 -12.04 -7.59 9.24
CA ALA A 79 -11.13 -8.55 9.84
C ALA A 79 -10.12 -9.10 8.80
N TRP A 80 -10.57 -9.38 7.58
CA TRP A 80 -9.71 -9.82 6.47
C TRP A 80 -8.68 -8.73 6.12
N ARG A 81 -9.12 -7.47 5.96
CA ARG A 81 -8.23 -6.33 5.68
C ARG A 81 -7.16 -6.18 6.75
N GLY A 82 -7.54 -6.22 8.03
CA GLY A 82 -6.62 -6.09 9.16
C GLY A 82 -5.52 -7.16 9.20
N ARG A 83 -5.76 -8.35 8.62
CA ARG A 83 -4.77 -9.44 8.54
C ARG A 83 -3.96 -9.43 7.25
N THR A 84 -4.55 -8.96 6.15
CA THR A 84 -4.03 -9.21 4.80
C THR A 84 -3.36 -7.98 4.20
N ILE A 85 -3.84 -6.78 4.53
CA ILE A 85 -3.45 -5.52 3.91
C ILE A 85 -2.77 -4.61 4.92
N GLY A 86 -1.60 -4.08 4.55
CA GLY A 86 -1.02 -2.87 5.13
C GLY A 86 -1.26 -1.70 4.19
N PHE A 87 -1.76 -0.58 4.70
CA PHE A 87 -2.03 0.60 3.89
C PHE A 87 -1.14 1.77 4.31
N VAL A 88 -0.47 2.40 3.33
CA VAL A 88 0.37 3.60 3.49
C VAL A 88 -0.28 4.72 2.68
N PHE A 89 -0.60 5.84 3.33
CA PHE A 89 -1.30 6.98 2.73
C PHE A 89 -0.36 8.15 2.48
N GLN A 90 -0.71 9.00 1.54
CA GLN A 90 0.02 10.21 1.17
C GLN A 90 0.25 11.17 2.35
N PHE A 91 -0.77 11.39 3.18
CA PHE A 91 -0.71 12.31 4.34
C PHE A 91 -0.48 11.57 5.66
N PHE A 92 0.27 10.45 5.64
CA PHE A 92 0.67 9.64 6.79
C PHE A 92 -0.50 9.08 7.61
N GLN A 93 -1.58 9.84 7.81
CA GLN A 93 -2.77 9.44 8.58
C GLN A 93 -2.44 8.95 10.00
N LEU A 94 -1.43 9.57 10.63
CA LEU A 94 -1.10 9.28 12.03
C LEU A 94 -2.09 10.00 12.94
N LEU A 95 -2.52 9.32 14.02
CA LEU A 95 -3.35 9.93 15.04
C LEU A 95 -2.50 10.89 15.89
N PRO A 96 -2.82 12.21 15.93
CA PRO A 96 -1.94 13.21 16.51
C PRO A 96 -1.83 13.11 18.04
N GLY A 97 -2.81 12.51 18.72
CA GLY A 97 -2.81 12.29 20.16
C GLY A 97 -2.09 11.02 20.61
N LEU A 98 -1.56 10.22 19.69
CA LEU A 98 -0.83 9.00 19.97
C LEU A 98 0.65 9.15 19.59
N THR A 99 1.54 8.57 20.39
CA THR A 99 2.96 8.47 20.06
C THR A 99 3.20 7.65 18.79
N ALA A 100 4.42 7.67 18.25
CA ALA A 100 4.79 6.84 17.11
C ALA A 100 4.55 5.33 17.40
N ALA A 101 4.97 4.85 18.56
CA ALA A 101 4.76 3.46 18.94
C ALA A 101 3.27 3.12 19.09
N GLU A 102 2.47 3.99 19.70
CA GLU A 102 1.03 3.78 19.86
C GLU A 102 0.30 3.79 18.49
N ASN A 103 0.70 4.66 17.56
CA ASN A 103 0.20 4.62 16.19
C ASN A 103 0.48 3.26 15.51
N VAL A 104 1.66 2.68 15.73
CA VAL A 104 2.02 1.36 15.19
C VAL A 104 1.24 0.24 15.90
N MET A 105 0.88 0.41 17.16
CA MET A 105 0.09 -0.58 17.92
C MET A 105 -1.37 -0.67 17.48
N LEU A 106 -1.97 0.41 16.98
CA LEU A 106 -3.40 0.49 16.63
C LEU A 106 -3.93 -0.72 15.82
N PRO A 107 -3.30 -1.15 14.70
CA PRO A 107 -3.79 -2.30 13.95
C PRO A 107 -3.76 -3.61 14.79
N MET A 108 -2.81 -3.74 15.72
CA MET A 108 -2.74 -4.89 16.62
C MET A 108 -3.86 -4.86 17.66
N ASP A 109 -4.22 -3.64 18.13
CA ASP A 109 -5.32 -3.44 19.08
C ASP A 109 -6.67 -3.81 18.44
N PHE A 110 -6.92 -3.35 17.21
CA PHE A 110 -8.16 -3.63 16.48
C PHE A 110 -8.30 -5.10 16.10
N LEU A 111 -7.23 -5.75 15.68
CA LEU A 111 -7.29 -7.16 15.28
C LEU A 111 -7.27 -8.12 16.47
N GLY A 112 -6.66 -7.72 17.58
CA GLY A 112 -6.52 -8.54 18.78
C GLY A 112 -5.64 -9.78 18.62
N ALA A 113 -4.90 -9.93 17.51
CA ALA A 113 -4.07 -11.11 17.24
C ALA A 113 -2.76 -11.15 18.04
N VAL A 114 -2.28 -9.98 18.50
CA VAL A 114 -1.06 -9.84 19.31
C VAL A 114 -1.47 -9.60 20.75
N PRO A 115 -0.97 -10.39 21.73
CA PRO A 115 -1.23 -10.15 23.16
C PRO A 115 -0.83 -8.72 23.58
N ALA A 116 -1.64 -8.08 24.41
CA ALA A 116 -1.44 -6.66 24.79
C ALA A 116 -0.02 -6.37 25.32
N ARG A 117 0.52 -7.30 26.16
CA ARG A 117 1.86 -7.21 26.74
C ARG A 117 2.99 -7.18 25.70
N ASP A 118 2.77 -7.74 24.50
CA ASP A 118 3.79 -7.90 23.46
C ASP A 118 3.73 -6.79 22.39
N ARG A 119 2.62 -6.02 22.32
CA ARG A 119 2.36 -5.05 21.25
C ARG A 119 3.40 -3.93 21.19
N ARG A 120 3.77 -3.36 22.36
CA ARG A 120 4.77 -2.27 22.40
C ARG A 120 6.15 -2.76 21.92
N GLY A 121 6.60 -3.93 22.39
CA GLY A 121 7.87 -4.52 21.94
C GLY A 121 7.87 -4.74 20.42
N ARG A 122 6.78 -5.29 19.89
CA ARG A 122 6.60 -5.47 18.43
C ARG A 122 6.59 -4.13 17.69
N ALA A 123 5.91 -3.12 18.22
CA ALA A 123 5.88 -1.78 17.61
C ALA A 123 7.28 -1.16 17.54
N ILE A 124 8.06 -1.21 18.63
CA ILE A 124 9.45 -0.70 18.65
C ILE A 124 10.33 -1.48 17.65
N GLY A 125 10.22 -2.80 17.57
CA GLY A 125 10.95 -3.59 16.58
C GLY A 125 10.58 -3.26 15.12
N LEU A 126 9.32 -2.86 14.86
CA LEU A 126 8.91 -2.38 13.55
C LEU A 126 9.45 -0.97 13.25
N LEU A 127 9.45 -0.06 14.24
CA LEU A 127 10.07 1.26 14.13
C LEU A 127 11.59 1.16 13.90
N GLU A 128 12.25 0.16 14.50
CA GLU A 128 13.67 -0.13 14.26
C GLU A 128 13.92 -0.57 12.81
N LYS A 129 13.11 -1.46 12.26
CA LYS A 129 13.19 -1.91 10.85
C LYS A 129 13.06 -0.77 9.85
N VAL A 130 12.34 0.28 10.20
CA VAL A 130 12.18 1.48 9.34
C VAL A 130 13.10 2.63 9.75
N GLY A 131 14.00 2.44 10.73
CA GLY A 131 15.04 3.38 11.12
C GLY A 131 14.58 4.55 12.00
N VAL A 132 13.45 4.43 12.75
CA VAL A 132 12.91 5.48 13.61
C VAL A 132 12.55 5.00 15.03
N ALA A 133 13.26 4.00 15.55
CA ALA A 133 12.99 3.44 16.88
C ALA A 133 13.15 4.49 18.01
N ARG A 134 14.11 5.41 17.88
CA ARG A 134 14.37 6.48 18.87
C ARG A 134 13.20 7.46 19.01
N GLU A 135 12.32 7.50 18.01
CA GLU A 135 11.17 8.38 17.96
C GLU A 135 9.90 7.75 18.55
N GLY A 136 9.99 6.53 19.08
CA GLY A 136 8.86 5.71 19.52
C GLY A 136 7.91 6.41 20.50
N ASP A 137 8.45 7.25 21.38
CA ASP A 137 7.67 7.98 22.40
C ASP A 137 7.29 9.41 21.98
N ARG A 138 7.62 9.82 20.76
CA ARG A 138 7.29 11.14 20.24
C ARG A 138 5.91 11.16 19.59
N LEU A 139 5.24 12.32 19.72
CA LEU A 139 3.99 12.60 19.00
C LEU A 139 4.29 12.96 17.53
N PRO A 140 3.37 12.70 16.59
CA PRO A 140 3.53 13.00 15.17
C PRO A 140 3.97 14.44 14.89
N ALA A 141 3.46 15.43 15.62
CA ALA A 141 3.80 16.84 15.43
C ALA A 141 5.29 17.17 15.67
N SER A 142 6.03 16.32 16.38
CA SER A 142 7.47 16.48 16.64
C SER A 142 8.37 15.68 15.70
N LEU A 143 7.77 15.02 14.70
CA LEU A 143 8.46 14.20 13.70
C LEU A 143 8.58 14.95 12.36
N SER A 144 9.70 14.77 11.65
CA SER A 144 9.81 15.22 10.26
C SER A 144 8.84 14.42 9.36
N GLY A 145 8.53 14.94 8.16
CA GLY A 145 7.67 14.25 7.19
C GLY A 145 8.17 12.83 6.86
N GLY A 146 9.48 12.68 6.64
CA GLY A 146 10.09 11.37 6.41
C GLY A 146 9.98 10.42 7.61
N GLN A 147 10.13 10.94 8.84
CA GLN A 147 9.92 10.14 10.05
C GLN A 147 8.46 9.73 10.19
N GLN A 148 7.51 10.63 9.93
CA GLN A 148 6.07 10.31 9.95
C GLN A 148 5.73 9.22 8.91
N GLN A 149 6.29 9.30 7.71
CA GLN A 149 6.08 8.28 6.68
C GLN A 149 6.65 6.92 7.07
N ARG A 150 7.84 6.89 7.67
CA ARG A 150 8.42 5.65 8.20
C ARG A 150 7.57 5.05 9.32
N VAL A 151 7.02 5.86 10.22
CA VAL A 151 6.04 5.42 11.23
C VAL A 151 4.77 4.86 10.57
N ALA A 152 4.25 5.50 9.51
CA ALA A 152 3.09 5.01 8.76
C ALA A 152 3.37 3.66 8.08
N ILE A 153 4.59 3.45 7.55
CA ILE A 153 5.02 2.16 7.00
C ILE A 153 5.13 1.11 8.12
N ALA A 154 5.72 1.44 9.27
CA ALA A 154 5.79 0.53 10.41
C ALA A 154 4.38 0.12 10.89
N ARG A 155 3.43 1.07 10.94
CA ARG A 155 2.03 0.80 11.25
C ARG A 155 1.39 -0.13 10.21
N ALA A 156 1.64 0.08 8.94
CA ALA A 156 1.15 -0.80 7.88
C ALA A 156 1.66 -2.25 8.03
N LEU A 157 2.84 -2.44 8.61
CA LEU A 157 3.46 -3.74 8.88
C LEU A 157 3.02 -4.41 10.19
N ALA A 158 2.24 -3.73 11.02
CA ALA A 158 1.94 -4.13 12.41
C ALA A 158 1.42 -5.57 12.55
N ASN A 159 0.52 -5.98 11.67
CA ASN A 159 -0.07 -7.33 11.65
C ASN A 159 0.62 -8.29 10.65
N ASP A 160 1.82 -7.96 10.17
CA ASP A 160 2.59 -8.72 9.20
C ASP A 160 1.79 -9.07 7.91
N PRO A 161 1.18 -8.10 7.24
CA PRO A 161 0.35 -8.35 6.07
C PRO A 161 1.16 -8.90 4.91
N ALA A 162 0.51 -9.70 4.06
CA ALA A 162 1.14 -10.22 2.84
C ALA A 162 1.21 -9.18 1.72
N ILE A 163 0.35 -8.15 1.78
CA ILE A 163 0.21 -7.12 0.75
C ILE A 163 0.35 -5.73 1.38
N LEU A 164 1.15 -4.88 0.76
CA LEU A 164 1.24 -3.45 1.07
C LEU A 164 0.68 -2.65 -0.09
N LEU A 165 -0.27 -1.77 0.21
CA LEU A 165 -0.82 -0.79 -0.71
C LEU A 165 -0.35 0.59 -0.28
N ALA A 166 0.29 1.34 -1.17
CA ALA A 166 0.83 2.66 -0.89
C ALA A 166 0.29 3.68 -1.90
N ASP A 167 -0.46 4.67 -1.42
CA ASP A 167 -1.03 5.74 -2.24
C ASP A 167 -0.18 7.00 -2.07
N GLU A 168 0.53 7.39 -3.13
CA GLU A 168 1.46 8.53 -3.21
C GLU A 168 2.41 8.60 -1.99
N PRO A 169 3.15 7.51 -1.67
CA PRO A 169 3.88 7.42 -0.40
C PRO A 169 5.04 8.42 -0.25
N THR A 170 5.43 9.09 -1.32
CA THR A 170 6.53 10.04 -1.39
C THR A 170 6.09 11.47 -1.72
N GLY A 171 4.82 11.68 -2.04
CA GLY A 171 4.30 12.94 -2.58
C GLY A 171 4.43 14.18 -1.68
N ASN A 172 4.79 14.03 -0.41
CA ASN A 172 5.01 15.12 0.55
C ASN A 172 6.45 15.15 1.11
N LEU A 173 7.40 14.50 0.43
CA LEU A 173 8.78 14.35 0.88
C LEU A 173 9.74 15.04 -0.11
N ASP A 174 10.90 15.45 0.39
CA ASP A 174 12.01 15.84 -0.48
C ASP A 174 12.57 14.61 -1.22
N SER A 175 13.29 14.86 -2.33
CA SER A 175 13.76 13.78 -3.22
C SER A 175 14.68 12.77 -2.54
N ALA A 176 15.52 13.20 -1.58
CA ALA A 176 16.43 12.29 -0.87
C ALA A 176 15.62 11.34 0.04
N THR A 177 14.73 11.90 0.84
CA THR A 177 13.82 11.15 1.72
C THR A 177 12.87 10.25 0.92
N ALA A 178 12.37 10.72 -0.23
CA ALA A 178 11.55 9.92 -1.15
C ALA A 178 12.30 8.67 -1.64
N GLY A 179 13.55 8.82 -2.06
CA GLY A 179 14.39 7.69 -2.48
C GLY A 179 14.57 6.65 -1.37
N GLU A 180 14.78 7.10 -0.12
CA GLU A 180 14.92 6.19 1.04
C GLU A 180 13.62 5.42 1.33
N VAL A 181 12.46 6.09 1.23
CA VAL A 181 11.13 5.46 1.42
C VAL A 181 10.86 4.43 0.32
N LEU A 182 11.15 4.76 -0.94
CA LEU A 182 10.99 3.82 -2.05
C LEU A 182 11.95 2.62 -1.91
N GLY A 183 13.19 2.84 -1.47
CA GLY A 183 14.16 1.78 -1.15
C GLY A 183 13.66 0.85 -0.04
N LEU A 184 13.03 1.41 1.00
CA LEU A 184 12.40 0.62 2.06
C LEU A 184 11.26 -0.27 1.52
N LEU A 185 10.36 0.29 0.68
CA LEU A 185 9.28 -0.46 0.05
C LEU A 185 9.82 -1.56 -0.88
N ARG A 186 10.90 -1.29 -1.63
CA ARG A 186 11.57 -2.30 -2.46
C ARG A 186 12.12 -3.44 -1.60
N GLY A 187 12.82 -3.12 -0.51
CA GLY A 187 13.33 -4.14 0.42
C GLY A 187 12.24 -5.03 1.01
N LEU A 188 11.03 -4.49 1.23
CA LEU A 188 9.89 -5.28 1.69
C LEU A 188 9.38 -6.24 0.60
N ALA A 189 9.41 -5.83 -0.67
CA ALA A 189 9.07 -6.72 -1.78
C ALA A 189 10.14 -7.80 -1.98
N ASP A 190 11.42 -7.46 -1.87
CA ASP A 190 12.54 -8.42 -1.93
C ASP A 190 12.46 -9.44 -0.78
N ALA A 191 11.90 -9.05 0.36
CA ALA A 191 11.58 -9.95 1.47
C ALA A 191 10.30 -10.78 1.27
N GLY A 192 9.67 -10.73 0.08
CA GLY A 192 8.54 -11.58 -0.33
C GLY A 192 7.16 -10.98 -0.11
N LYS A 193 7.03 -9.72 0.31
CA LYS A 193 5.73 -9.04 0.35
C LYS A 193 5.32 -8.57 -1.04
N THR A 194 4.02 -8.61 -1.32
CA THR A 194 3.49 -7.99 -2.54
C THR A 194 3.29 -6.50 -2.27
N VAL A 195 3.86 -5.64 -3.08
CA VAL A 195 3.79 -4.18 -2.91
C VAL A 195 3.12 -3.55 -4.13
N VAL A 196 2.08 -2.75 -3.91
CA VAL A 196 1.42 -1.98 -4.96
C VAL A 196 1.51 -0.51 -4.59
N VAL A 197 2.19 0.28 -5.42
CA VAL A 197 2.38 1.73 -5.21
C VAL A 197 1.62 2.49 -6.29
N ALA A 198 0.69 3.36 -5.90
CA ALA A 198 0.10 4.34 -6.79
C ALA A 198 0.89 5.65 -6.68
N THR A 199 1.35 6.17 -7.81
CA THR A 199 2.10 7.43 -7.84
C THR A 199 2.05 8.09 -9.21
N HIS A 200 2.37 9.37 -9.27
CA HIS A 200 2.63 10.11 -10.50
C HIS A 200 4.14 10.33 -10.73
N GLU A 201 5.00 9.91 -9.81
CA GLU A 201 6.45 10.05 -9.89
C GLU A 201 7.05 9.08 -10.90
N ARG A 202 8.00 9.57 -11.72
CA ARG A 202 8.61 8.77 -12.79
C ARG A 202 9.69 7.83 -12.26
N ASP A 203 10.33 8.15 -11.16
CA ASP A 203 11.48 7.43 -10.60
C ASP A 203 11.09 6.02 -10.12
N ILE A 204 9.81 5.79 -9.82
CA ILE A 204 9.28 4.48 -9.48
C ILE A 204 9.54 3.41 -10.56
N ARG A 205 9.68 3.83 -11.84
CA ARG A 205 9.93 2.93 -12.98
C ARG A 205 11.27 2.18 -12.85
N GLY A 206 12.25 2.78 -12.19
CA GLY A 206 13.57 2.17 -11.93
C GLY A 206 13.55 1.14 -10.80
N ILE A 207 12.51 1.14 -9.97
CA ILE A 207 12.42 0.36 -8.72
C ILE A 207 11.41 -0.77 -8.84
N ALA A 208 10.28 -0.55 -9.52
CA ALA A 208 9.20 -1.52 -9.68
C ALA A 208 9.58 -2.67 -10.63
N ASP A 209 9.05 -3.86 -10.37
CA ASP A 209 9.16 -5.01 -11.27
C ASP A 209 8.24 -4.86 -12.48
N ARG A 210 7.12 -4.14 -12.30
CA ARG A 210 6.13 -3.89 -13.33
C ARG A 210 5.48 -2.53 -13.13
N VAL A 211 5.16 -1.88 -14.22
CA VAL A 211 4.49 -0.57 -14.25
C VAL A 211 3.22 -0.69 -15.07
N VAL A 212 2.10 -0.36 -14.46
CA VAL A 212 0.79 -0.23 -15.09
C VAL A 212 0.39 1.24 -15.13
N GLU A 213 0.11 1.76 -16.30
CA GLU A 213 -0.34 3.13 -16.48
C GLU A 213 -1.86 3.19 -16.59
N LEU A 214 -2.49 3.98 -15.71
CA LEU A 214 -3.91 4.27 -15.75
C LEU A 214 -4.17 5.61 -16.44
N ALA A 215 -5.09 5.61 -17.39
CA ALA A 215 -5.64 6.81 -18.02
C ALA A 215 -7.16 6.70 -18.06
N ASP A 216 -7.86 7.73 -17.58
CA ASP A 216 -9.31 7.84 -17.59
C ASP A 216 -10.04 6.58 -17.06
N GLY A 217 -9.50 5.97 -16.03
CA GLY A 217 -10.06 4.79 -15.36
C GLY A 217 -9.79 3.46 -16.07
N THR A 218 -8.97 3.44 -17.12
CA THR A 218 -8.59 2.21 -17.86
C THR A 218 -7.09 1.96 -17.80
N VAL A 219 -6.66 0.72 -18.05
CA VAL A 219 -5.25 0.38 -18.24
C VAL A 219 -4.82 0.82 -19.63
N ALA A 220 -3.95 1.85 -19.70
CA ALA A 220 -3.41 2.39 -20.95
C ALA A 220 -2.14 1.64 -21.39
N SER A 221 -1.31 1.23 -20.45
CA SER A 221 -0.12 0.42 -20.72
C SER A 221 0.22 -0.47 -19.53
N ASP A 222 0.92 -1.57 -19.82
CA ASP A 222 1.36 -2.56 -18.85
C ASP A 222 2.74 -3.06 -19.29
N SER A 223 3.78 -2.72 -18.53
CA SER A 223 5.16 -3.01 -18.87
C SER A 223 5.91 -3.65 -17.71
N ARG A 224 6.58 -4.76 -17.96
CA ARG A 224 7.49 -5.40 -17.00
C ARG A 224 8.90 -4.90 -17.19
N ARG A 225 9.64 -4.73 -16.09
CA ARG A 225 11.06 -4.50 -16.14
C ARG A 225 11.73 -5.73 -16.78
N PRO A 226 12.65 -5.56 -17.76
CA PRO A 226 13.44 -6.68 -18.27
C PRO A 226 14.17 -7.35 -17.09
N ALA A 227 14.11 -8.67 -17.01
CA ALA A 227 14.92 -9.40 -16.05
C ALA A 227 16.41 -9.03 -16.29
N VAL A 228 17.08 -8.51 -15.26
CA VAL A 228 18.55 -8.36 -15.32
C VAL A 228 19.10 -9.77 -15.41
N PRO A 229 19.85 -10.13 -16.48
CA PRO A 229 20.48 -11.42 -16.53
C PRO A 229 21.38 -11.54 -15.29
N LEU A 230 21.22 -12.61 -14.52
CA LEU A 230 22.21 -12.98 -13.51
C LEU A 230 23.54 -13.13 -14.27
N GLU A 231 24.45 -12.17 -14.11
CA GLU A 231 25.81 -12.31 -14.63
C GLU A 231 26.34 -13.63 -14.08
N GLY A 232 26.68 -14.50 -15.02
CA GLY A 232 26.98 -15.88 -14.76
C GLY A 232 28.07 -16.04 -13.71
N SER A 233 27.84 -16.96 -12.80
CA SER A 233 28.92 -17.66 -12.10
C SER A 233 29.78 -18.35 -13.18
N ALA A 234 30.78 -17.63 -13.68
CA ALA A 234 31.83 -18.21 -14.50
C ALA A 234 32.92 -18.72 -13.57
N GLY A 235 33.14 -20.05 -13.63
CA GLY A 235 34.39 -20.69 -13.37
C GLY A 235 34.75 -21.06 -11.94
#